data_3f058854fbbdfce28fab97aa8ba02ee9
#
_entry.id   3f058854fbbdfce28fab97aa8ba02ee9
#
_cell.length_a   1.000
_cell.length_b   1.000
_cell.length_c   1.000
_cell.angle_alpha   90.00
_cell.angle_beta   90.00
_cell.angle_gamma   90.00
#
_symmetry.space_group_name_H-M   'P 1'
#
loop_
_entity.id
_entity.type
_entity.pdbx_description
1 polymer ?
#
loop_
_entity_poly.entity_id
_entity_poly.type
_entity_poly.pdbx_seq_one_letter_code
_entity_poly.pdbx_strand_id
1 'polypeptide(L)'
;MENSSYTRKKEPELSKQLIIDAAIHIGSESDWHHVTFQSIADWTGLSKGGIIHHFRNKEELLDELVNQSLINLTDKVKKYRDQNVDKDGAFAYLKFILEKKNDEKYAKTMRIILQAIMINSKYRLQWEDWYNLPILPTDGEELSIHSTIVFLVADAIWYSENMGSIHLTEKDKPKVLNFLQQLK
;
A
#
# COMPACT_ATOMS: atom_id res chain seq x y z
N MET A 1 -36.70 16.51 9.83
CA MET A 1 -35.59 16.61 10.84
C MET A 1 -34.74 15.34 10.86
N GLU A 2 -34.16 14.92 9.72
CA GLU A 2 -33.43 13.63 9.59
C GLU A 2 -31.94 13.75 9.19
N ASN A 3 -31.33 14.91 9.32
CA ASN A 3 -29.98 15.14 8.80
C ASN A 3 -28.88 15.31 9.85
N SER A 4 -29.19 15.28 11.15
CA SER A 4 -28.22 15.61 12.21
C SER A 4 -27.30 14.45 12.61
N SER A 5 -27.77 13.19 12.55
CA SER A 5 -26.96 12.03 12.96
C SER A 5 -25.98 11.57 11.87
N TYR A 6 -26.35 11.72 10.60
CA TYR A 6 -25.50 11.35 9.46
C TYR A 6 -24.34 12.35 9.29
N THR A 7 -24.59 13.65 9.47
CA THR A 7 -23.56 14.69 9.41
C THR A 7 -22.56 14.56 10.56
N ARG A 8 -23.03 14.27 11.79
CA ARG A 8 -22.18 14.11 12.98
C ARG A 8 -21.23 12.90 12.91
N LYS A 9 -21.61 11.82 12.21
CA LYS A 9 -20.75 10.65 12.00
C LYS A 9 -19.68 10.86 10.92
N LYS A 10 -19.93 11.77 10.00
CA LYS A 10 -19.05 12.02 8.84
C LYS A 10 -17.86 12.91 9.17
N GLU A 11 -18.00 13.85 10.10
CA GLU A 11 -16.92 14.77 10.49
C GLU A 11 -15.70 14.07 11.16
N PRO A 12 -15.90 13.15 12.13
CA PRO A 12 -14.76 12.43 12.73
C PRO A 12 -13.99 11.57 11.73
N GLU A 13 -14.68 10.86 10.83
CA GLU A 13 -14.03 10.04 9.81
C GLU A 13 -13.26 10.88 8.79
N LEU A 14 -13.79 12.01 8.38
CA LEU A 14 -13.09 12.96 7.51
C LEU A 14 -11.85 13.53 8.19
N SER A 15 -11.96 13.88 9.48
CA SER A 15 -10.81 14.37 10.24
C SER A 15 -9.74 13.30 10.42
N LYS A 16 -10.11 12.05 10.69
CA LYS A 16 -9.21 10.92 10.79
C LYS A 16 -8.47 10.70 9.46
N GLN A 17 -9.19 10.72 8.33
CA GLN A 17 -8.59 10.57 7.01
C GLN A 17 -7.66 11.74 6.67
N LEU A 18 -8.02 12.97 7.01
CA LEU A 18 -7.19 14.14 6.80
C LEU A 18 -5.86 14.06 7.57
N ILE A 19 -5.89 13.54 8.80
CA ILE A 19 -4.69 13.30 9.62
C ILE A 19 -3.78 12.27 8.95
N ILE A 20 -4.35 11.17 8.44
CA ILE A 20 -3.60 10.13 7.74
C ILE A 20 -2.99 10.67 6.44
N ASP A 21 -3.74 11.43 5.66
CA ASP A 21 -3.27 12.04 4.41
C ASP A 21 -2.12 13.04 4.67
N ALA A 22 -2.21 13.83 5.73
CA ALA A 22 -1.14 14.72 6.17
C ALA A 22 0.12 13.94 6.58
N ALA A 23 -0.04 12.86 7.33
CA ALA A 23 1.08 12.00 7.74
C ALA A 23 1.77 11.35 6.53
N ILE A 24 0.99 10.91 5.53
CA ILE A 24 1.51 10.38 4.27
C ILE A 24 2.30 11.46 3.53
N HIS A 25 1.73 12.65 3.39
CA HIS A 25 2.41 13.75 2.70
C HIS A 25 3.74 14.10 3.38
N ILE A 26 3.72 14.40 4.67
CA ILE A 26 4.91 14.82 5.42
C ILE A 26 5.98 13.71 5.42
N GLY A 27 5.58 12.47 5.73
CA GLY A 27 6.51 11.34 5.83
C GLY A 27 7.10 10.91 4.49
N SER A 28 6.41 11.15 3.38
CA SER A 28 6.91 10.81 2.04
C SER A 28 7.86 11.85 1.46
N GLU A 29 7.72 13.12 1.84
CA GLU A 29 8.61 14.21 1.38
C GLU A 29 9.93 14.25 2.14
N SER A 30 9.96 13.74 3.37
CA SER A 30 11.14 13.70 4.24
C SER A 30 11.40 12.28 4.71
N ASP A 31 10.92 11.97 5.91
CA ASP A 31 10.88 10.63 6.50
C ASP A 31 9.82 10.57 7.61
N TRP A 32 9.58 9.35 8.15
CA TRP A 32 8.61 9.17 9.22
C TRP A 32 8.97 9.89 10.52
N HIS A 33 10.24 10.25 10.77
CA HIS A 33 10.62 10.99 11.98
C HIS A 33 10.05 12.41 11.98
N HIS A 34 9.91 13.03 10.82
CA HIS A 34 9.33 14.37 10.66
C HIS A 34 7.81 14.41 10.83
N VAL A 35 7.14 13.27 10.81
CA VAL A 35 5.72 13.18 11.14
C VAL A 35 5.55 13.36 12.64
N THR A 36 5.00 14.48 13.05
CA THR A 36 4.65 14.82 14.44
C THR A 36 3.23 15.33 14.49
N PHE A 37 2.58 15.27 15.66
CA PHE A 37 1.24 15.87 15.79
C PHE A 37 1.24 17.39 15.57
N GLN A 38 2.39 18.05 15.80
CA GLN A 38 2.52 19.47 15.47
C GLN A 38 2.58 19.67 13.97
N SER A 39 3.44 18.94 13.22
CA SER A 39 3.51 19.08 11.77
C SER A 39 2.20 18.72 11.08
N ILE A 40 1.46 17.74 11.61
CA ILE A 40 0.11 17.41 11.13
C ILE A 40 -0.88 18.55 11.41
N ALA A 41 -0.84 19.14 12.62
CA ALA A 41 -1.69 20.28 12.97
C ALA A 41 -1.42 21.49 12.06
N ASP A 42 -0.14 21.78 11.81
CA ASP A 42 0.27 22.88 10.93
C ASP A 42 -0.19 22.66 9.47
N TRP A 43 -0.17 21.41 9.01
CA TRP A 43 -0.59 21.06 7.65
C TRP A 43 -2.12 21.04 7.48
N THR A 44 -2.84 20.49 8.48
CA THR A 44 -4.30 20.25 8.38
C THR A 44 -5.15 21.42 8.88
N GLY A 45 -4.58 22.30 9.69
CA GLY A 45 -5.33 23.32 10.45
C GLY A 45 -6.12 22.76 11.65
N LEU A 46 -6.01 21.45 11.94
CA LEU A 46 -6.64 20.86 13.12
C LEU A 46 -5.87 21.22 14.39
N SER A 47 -6.59 21.32 15.51
CA SER A 47 -5.91 21.48 16.79
C SER A 47 -5.18 20.19 17.19
N LYS A 48 -4.03 20.32 17.89
CA LYS A 48 -3.30 19.16 18.40
C LYS A 48 -4.17 18.26 19.31
N GLY A 49 -5.08 18.85 20.09
CA GLY A 49 -6.06 18.11 20.88
C GLY A 49 -7.05 17.31 20.03
N GLY A 50 -7.49 17.86 18.90
CA GLY A 50 -8.32 17.16 17.92
C GLY A 50 -7.60 15.96 17.30
N ILE A 51 -6.30 16.10 17.00
CA ILE A 51 -5.48 14.98 16.48
C ILE A 51 -5.32 13.90 17.54
N ILE A 52 -5.00 14.26 18.79
CA ILE A 52 -4.85 13.32 19.90
C ILE A 52 -6.15 12.57 20.22
N HIS A 53 -7.31 13.16 19.95
CA HIS A 53 -8.59 12.47 20.07
C HIS A 53 -8.73 11.31 19.09
N HIS A 54 -8.12 11.40 17.89
CA HIS A 54 -8.14 10.33 16.88
C HIS A 54 -7.00 9.33 17.06
N PHE A 55 -5.81 9.80 17.44
CA PHE A 55 -4.60 8.98 17.59
C PHE A 55 -3.85 9.40 18.86
N ARG A 56 -3.74 8.49 19.82
CA ARG A 56 -3.08 8.78 21.11
C ARG A 56 -1.59 9.05 20.97
N ASN A 57 -0.97 8.41 20.00
CA ASN A 57 0.45 8.54 19.71
C ASN A 57 0.73 8.29 18.22
N LYS A 58 1.97 8.54 17.82
CA LYS A 58 2.44 8.38 16.44
C LYS A 58 2.45 6.91 15.96
N GLU A 59 2.62 5.98 16.89
CA GLU A 59 2.61 4.54 16.56
C GLU A 59 1.19 4.09 16.17
N GLU A 60 0.17 4.50 16.92
CA GLU A 60 -1.23 4.22 16.61
C GLU A 60 -1.64 4.79 15.23
N LEU A 61 -1.12 5.97 14.88
CA LEU A 61 -1.31 6.55 13.55
C LEU A 61 -0.64 5.70 12.46
N LEU A 62 0.58 5.22 12.69
CA LEU A 62 1.29 4.36 11.75
C LEU A 62 0.61 3.00 11.59
N ASP A 63 0.14 2.42 12.70
CA ASP A 63 -0.64 1.17 12.69
C ASP A 63 -1.87 1.28 11.78
N GLU A 64 -2.64 2.34 11.97
CA GLU A 64 -3.84 2.59 11.16
C GLU A 64 -3.49 2.78 9.68
N LEU A 65 -2.43 3.56 9.39
CA LEU A 65 -1.96 3.79 8.04
C LEU A 65 -1.55 2.48 7.35
N VAL A 66 -0.76 1.64 8.02
CA VAL A 66 -0.34 0.34 7.49
C VAL A 66 -1.54 -0.57 7.27
N ASN A 67 -2.43 -0.70 8.27
CA ASN A 67 -3.62 -1.54 8.18
C ASN A 67 -4.54 -1.13 7.02
N GLN A 68 -4.88 0.15 6.88
CA GLN A 68 -5.69 0.64 5.77
C GLN A 68 -5.04 0.37 4.41
N SER A 69 -3.72 0.52 4.35
CA SER A 69 -2.98 0.28 3.11
C SER A 69 -2.99 -1.19 2.71
N LEU A 70 -2.81 -2.11 3.65
CA LEU A 70 -2.88 -3.55 3.38
C LEU A 70 -4.29 -3.99 2.96
N ILE A 71 -5.34 -3.46 3.58
CA ILE A 71 -6.73 -3.70 3.16
C ILE A 71 -6.95 -3.23 1.72
N ASN A 72 -6.55 -1.99 1.41
CA ASN A 72 -6.67 -1.42 0.06
C ASN A 72 -5.88 -2.21 -0.99
N LEU A 73 -4.69 -2.71 -0.63
CA LEU A 73 -3.89 -3.58 -1.50
C LEU A 73 -4.59 -4.92 -1.74
N THR A 74 -5.13 -5.54 -0.69
CA THR A 74 -5.89 -6.79 -0.79
C THR A 74 -7.04 -6.66 -1.78
N ASP A 75 -7.84 -5.62 -1.66
CA ASP A 75 -9.00 -5.40 -2.54
C ASP A 75 -8.58 -5.19 -4.00
N LYS A 76 -7.49 -4.45 -4.22
CA LYS A 76 -6.93 -4.24 -5.55
C LYS A 76 -6.41 -5.55 -6.15
N VAL A 77 -5.62 -6.33 -5.42
CA VAL A 77 -5.08 -7.61 -5.91
C VAL A 77 -6.19 -8.60 -6.20
N LYS A 78 -7.17 -8.73 -5.31
CA LYS A 78 -8.35 -9.60 -5.53
C LYS A 78 -9.06 -9.25 -6.83
N LYS A 79 -9.29 -7.98 -7.10
CA LYS A 79 -9.92 -7.53 -8.35
C LYS A 79 -9.17 -8.03 -9.59
N TYR A 80 -7.84 -8.03 -9.56
CA TYR A 80 -7.04 -8.56 -10.67
C TYR A 80 -7.09 -10.08 -10.75
N ARG A 81 -7.11 -10.78 -9.60
CA ARG A 81 -7.28 -12.25 -9.57
C ARG A 81 -8.61 -12.68 -10.16
N ASP A 82 -9.69 -12.01 -9.82
CA ASP A 82 -11.03 -12.32 -10.35
C ASP A 82 -11.15 -12.11 -11.87
N GLN A 83 -10.31 -11.27 -12.44
CA GLN A 83 -10.27 -10.97 -13.88
C GLN A 83 -9.28 -11.84 -14.67
N ASN A 84 -8.43 -12.62 -14.01
CA ASN A 84 -7.39 -13.41 -14.65
C ASN A 84 -7.50 -14.88 -14.21
N VAL A 85 -7.31 -15.77 -15.19
CA VAL A 85 -7.50 -17.23 -15.04
C VAL A 85 -6.18 -17.95 -14.69
N ASP A 86 -5.19 -17.29 -14.11
CA ASP A 86 -4.00 -17.96 -13.65
C ASP A 86 -4.24 -18.56 -12.25
N LYS A 87 -3.93 -19.87 -12.11
CA LYS A 87 -4.25 -20.67 -10.94
C LYS A 87 -3.66 -20.10 -9.64
N ASP A 88 -2.44 -19.62 -9.68
CA ASP A 88 -1.67 -19.17 -8.54
C ASP A 88 -1.65 -17.65 -8.34
N GLY A 89 -2.28 -16.89 -9.23
CA GLY A 89 -2.40 -15.43 -9.14
C GLY A 89 -1.12 -14.66 -9.46
N ALA A 90 -0.07 -15.31 -9.95
CA ALA A 90 1.22 -14.66 -10.23
C ALA A 90 1.09 -13.57 -11.30
N PHE A 91 0.41 -13.87 -12.41
CA PHE A 91 0.16 -12.88 -13.47
C PHE A 91 -0.86 -11.82 -13.08
N ALA A 92 -1.83 -12.16 -12.22
CA ALA A 92 -2.74 -11.17 -11.67
C ALA A 92 -1.99 -10.13 -10.84
N TYR A 93 -1.06 -10.57 -9.99
CA TYR A 93 -0.20 -9.70 -9.20
C TYR A 93 0.73 -8.87 -10.09
N LEU A 94 1.41 -9.50 -11.06
CA LEU A 94 2.26 -8.78 -12.01
C LEU A 94 1.47 -7.70 -12.76
N LYS A 95 0.27 -8.01 -13.27
CA LYS A 95 -0.57 -7.02 -13.96
C LYS A 95 -0.95 -5.87 -13.04
N PHE A 96 -1.35 -6.17 -11.79
CA PHE A 96 -1.61 -5.15 -10.81
C PHE A 96 -0.42 -4.19 -10.65
N ILE A 97 0.81 -4.73 -10.53
CA ILE A 97 2.02 -3.91 -10.41
C ILE A 97 2.26 -3.07 -11.69
N LEU A 98 2.14 -3.67 -12.88
CA LEU A 98 2.40 -3.00 -14.16
C LEU A 98 1.36 -1.93 -14.51
N GLU A 99 0.08 -2.18 -14.22
CA GLU A 99 -1.04 -1.29 -14.59
C GLU A 99 -1.29 -0.19 -13.58
N LYS A 100 -0.69 -0.28 -12.42
CA LYS A 100 -0.74 0.72 -11.38
C LYS A 100 -0.11 2.02 -11.87
N LYS A 101 -0.90 2.83 -12.58
CA LYS A 101 -0.48 4.11 -13.12
C LYS A 101 -0.46 5.20 -12.04
N ASN A 102 0.67 5.93 -11.97
CA ASN A 102 0.81 7.30 -11.46
C ASN A 102 -0.12 7.71 -10.30
N ASP A 103 -0.45 6.78 -9.41
CA ASP A 103 -1.13 7.08 -8.16
C ASP A 103 -0.08 7.61 -7.19
N GLU A 104 0.12 8.93 -7.21
CA GLU A 104 1.10 9.60 -6.36
C GLU A 104 0.85 9.32 -4.87
N LYS A 105 -0.43 9.26 -4.47
CA LYS A 105 -0.82 8.92 -3.09
C LYS A 105 -0.35 7.51 -2.74
N TYR A 106 -0.54 6.56 -3.65
CA TYR A 106 -0.06 5.20 -3.45
C TYR A 106 1.48 5.15 -3.32
N ALA A 107 2.21 5.80 -4.22
CA ALA A 107 3.68 5.81 -4.16
C ALA A 107 4.17 6.42 -2.83
N LYS A 108 3.59 7.54 -2.40
CA LYS A 108 3.89 8.17 -1.11
C LYS A 108 3.59 7.23 0.06
N THR A 109 2.45 6.55 0.04
CA THR A 109 2.06 5.58 1.08
C THR A 109 3.04 4.42 1.14
N MET A 110 3.43 3.85 -0.01
CA MET A 110 4.36 2.72 -0.06
C MET A 110 5.76 3.08 0.45
N ARG A 111 6.23 4.29 0.25
CA ARG A 111 7.50 4.76 0.84
C ARG A 111 7.46 4.72 2.37
N ILE A 112 6.34 5.10 2.98
CA ILE A 112 6.18 5.04 4.44
C ILE A 112 6.11 3.59 4.92
N ILE A 113 5.38 2.73 4.22
CA ILE A 113 5.31 1.30 4.55
C ILE A 113 6.69 0.66 4.48
N LEU A 114 7.48 0.94 3.44
CA LEU A 114 8.86 0.45 3.34
C LEU A 114 9.72 0.93 4.52
N GLN A 115 9.62 2.20 4.89
CA GLN A 115 10.31 2.71 6.09
C GLN A 115 9.87 1.96 7.34
N ALA A 116 8.57 1.75 7.54
CA ALA A 116 8.02 1.04 8.69
C ALA A 116 8.53 -0.41 8.78
N ILE A 117 8.51 -1.14 7.67
CA ILE A 117 9.01 -2.52 7.56
C ILE A 117 10.50 -2.60 7.92
N MET A 118 11.29 -1.62 7.50
CA MET A 118 12.75 -1.60 7.74
C MET A 118 13.11 -1.30 9.20
N ILE A 119 12.31 -0.52 9.91
CA ILE A 119 12.63 -0.06 11.26
C ILE A 119 11.95 -0.87 12.39
N ASN A 120 10.88 -1.60 12.08
CA ASN A 120 10.10 -2.31 13.11
C ASN A 120 9.61 -3.68 12.60
N SER A 121 10.01 -4.74 13.31
CA SER A 121 9.64 -6.12 13.01
C SER A 121 8.12 -6.37 13.00
N LYS A 122 7.34 -5.61 13.78
CA LYS A 122 5.86 -5.67 13.78
C LYS A 122 5.30 -5.48 12.38
N TYR A 123 5.74 -4.43 11.68
CA TYR A 123 5.24 -4.11 10.33
C TYR A 123 5.78 -5.08 9.28
N ARG A 124 7.00 -5.59 9.48
CA ARG A 124 7.56 -6.64 8.62
C ARG A 124 6.73 -7.92 8.72
N LEU A 125 6.35 -8.36 9.92
CA LEU A 125 5.49 -9.52 10.12
C LEU A 125 4.10 -9.31 9.53
N GLN A 126 3.50 -8.13 9.71
CA GLN A 126 2.22 -7.80 9.08
C GLN A 126 2.28 -7.84 7.55
N TRP A 127 3.40 -7.38 6.97
CA TRP A 127 3.63 -7.45 5.53
C TRP A 127 3.78 -8.90 5.05
N GLU A 128 4.54 -9.70 5.78
CA GLU A 128 4.74 -11.14 5.50
C GLU A 128 3.41 -11.90 5.57
N ASP A 129 2.63 -11.70 6.61
CA ASP A 129 1.29 -12.28 6.75
C ASP A 129 0.37 -11.85 5.61
N TRP A 130 0.39 -10.57 5.28
CA TRP A 130 -0.40 -10.05 4.16
C TRP A 130 0.03 -10.67 2.83
N TYR A 131 1.32 -10.81 2.58
CA TYR A 131 1.85 -11.37 1.35
C TYR A 131 1.45 -12.86 1.21
N ASN A 132 1.53 -13.60 2.28
CA ASN A 132 1.26 -15.05 2.27
C ASN A 132 -0.24 -15.39 2.15
N LEU A 133 -1.16 -14.55 2.59
CA LEU A 133 -2.59 -14.85 2.58
C LEU A 133 -3.31 -14.45 1.28
N PRO A 134 -3.27 -13.19 0.80
CA PRO A 134 -4.02 -12.79 -0.37
C PRO A 134 -3.27 -12.96 -1.70
N ILE A 135 -1.95 -13.07 -1.70
CA ILE A 135 -1.13 -13.07 -2.91
C ILE A 135 -0.71 -14.48 -3.30
N LEU A 136 -0.20 -15.28 -2.35
CA LEU A 136 0.20 -16.66 -2.61
C LEU A 136 -1.03 -17.60 -2.61
N PRO A 137 -0.97 -18.73 -3.33
CA PRO A 137 -2.03 -19.74 -3.30
C PRO A 137 -2.19 -20.31 -1.89
N THR A 138 -3.46 -20.48 -1.46
CA THR A 138 -3.82 -20.91 -0.11
C THR A 138 -3.94 -22.44 0.06
N ASP A 139 -3.82 -23.18 -1.02
CA ASP A 139 -4.16 -24.62 -1.09
C ASP A 139 -2.98 -25.53 -0.75
N GLY A 140 -1.86 -24.99 -0.29
CA GLY A 140 -0.65 -25.76 0.05
C GLY A 140 0.07 -26.35 -1.17
N GLU A 141 -0.33 -25.99 -2.40
CA GLU A 141 0.42 -26.33 -3.61
C GLU A 141 1.70 -25.50 -3.68
N GLU A 142 2.83 -26.13 -3.97
CA GLU A 142 4.08 -25.45 -4.22
C GLU A 142 3.95 -24.60 -5.51
N LEU A 143 4.45 -23.36 -5.44
CA LEU A 143 4.55 -22.51 -6.62
C LEU A 143 5.42 -23.18 -7.68
N SER A 144 4.98 -23.16 -8.93
CA SER A 144 5.86 -23.51 -10.04
C SER A 144 7.06 -22.55 -10.10
N ILE A 145 8.17 -23.02 -10.62
CA ILE A 145 9.35 -22.14 -10.82
C ILE A 145 9.01 -20.94 -11.70
N HIS A 146 8.12 -21.13 -12.68
CA HIS A 146 7.61 -20.05 -13.52
C HIS A 146 6.87 -19.00 -12.70
N SER A 147 5.91 -19.39 -11.89
CA SER A 147 5.14 -18.50 -11.01
C SER A 147 6.04 -17.78 -10.01
N THR A 148 7.01 -18.50 -9.44
CA THR A 148 8.03 -17.92 -8.56
C THR A 148 8.80 -16.81 -9.26
N ILE A 149 9.25 -17.03 -10.51
CA ILE A 149 9.95 -16.00 -11.29
C ILE A 149 9.02 -14.79 -11.54
N VAL A 150 7.75 -15.02 -11.89
CA VAL A 150 6.78 -13.93 -12.11
C VAL A 150 6.58 -13.08 -10.86
N PHE A 151 6.44 -13.70 -9.68
CA PHE A 151 6.35 -12.99 -8.40
C PHE A 151 7.61 -12.18 -8.10
N LEU A 152 8.80 -12.79 -8.26
CA LEU A 152 10.08 -12.10 -8.02
C LEU A 152 10.26 -10.91 -8.96
N VAL A 153 9.86 -11.02 -10.24
CA VAL A 153 9.91 -9.91 -11.18
C VAL A 153 8.92 -8.82 -10.81
N ALA A 154 7.69 -9.18 -10.41
CA ALA A 154 6.70 -8.21 -9.96
C ALA A 154 7.19 -7.43 -8.73
N ASP A 155 7.76 -8.12 -7.74
CA ASP A 155 8.35 -7.49 -6.56
C ASP A 155 9.55 -6.61 -6.93
N ALA A 156 10.44 -7.07 -7.80
CA ALA A 156 11.59 -6.28 -8.25
C ALA A 156 11.14 -4.97 -8.93
N ILE A 157 10.11 -5.02 -9.76
CA ILE A 157 9.51 -3.84 -10.39
C ILE A 157 8.92 -2.91 -9.31
N TRP A 158 8.14 -3.48 -8.38
CA TRP A 158 7.52 -2.71 -7.32
C TRP A 158 8.54 -2.00 -6.43
N TYR A 159 9.59 -2.71 -5.98
CA TYR A 159 10.68 -2.12 -5.19
C TYR A 159 11.43 -1.06 -5.97
N SER A 160 11.80 -1.34 -7.21
CA SER A 160 12.56 -0.42 -8.06
C SER A 160 11.81 0.90 -8.29
N GLU A 161 10.51 0.84 -8.55
CA GLU A 161 9.68 2.02 -8.74
C GLU A 161 9.55 2.86 -7.47
N ASN A 162 9.35 2.21 -6.31
CA ASN A 162 9.19 2.92 -5.03
C ASN A 162 10.52 3.45 -4.47
N MET A 163 11.64 2.83 -4.79
CA MET A 163 12.99 3.28 -4.39
C MET A 163 13.65 4.21 -5.41
N GLY A 164 13.01 4.45 -6.55
CA GLY A 164 13.52 5.36 -7.58
C GLY A 164 14.74 4.85 -8.34
N SER A 165 14.94 3.51 -8.44
CA SER A 165 16.12 2.93 -9.09
C SER A 165 15.89 2.64 -10.57
N ILE A 166 14.94 1.76 -10.91
CA ILE A 166 14.60 1.40 -12.29
C ILE A 166 13.14 1.74 -12.53
N HIS A 167 12.87 2.49 -13.60
CA HIS A 167 11.50 2.79 -14.02
C HIS A 167 11.22 2.14 -15.36
N LEU A 168 10.21 1.28 -15.40
CA LEU A 168 9.71 0.75 -16.66
C LEU A 168 8.91 1.82 -17.41
N THR A 169 9.25 2.05 -18.67
CA THR A 169 8.43 2.90 -19.53
C THR A 169 7.11 2.19 -19.89
N GLU A 170 6.08 2.95 -20.24
CA GLU A 170 4.79 2.39 -20.70
C GLU A 170 4.97 1.45 -21.91
N LYS A 171 6.03 1.62 -22.70
CA LYS A 171 6.37 0.74 -23.83
C LYS A 171 7.02 -0.58 -23.41
N ASP A 172 7.65 -0.61 -22.26
CA ASP A 172 8.38 -1.81 -21.78
C ASP A 172 7.49 -2.73 -20.95
N LYS A 173 6.47 -2.19 -20.27
CA LYS A 173 5.53 -2.98 -19.46
C LYS A 173 4.89 -4.16 -20.24
N PRO A 174 4.31 -3.96 -21.43
CA PRO A 174 3.77 -5.08 -22.21
C PRO A 174 4.83 -6.06 -22.70
N LYS A 175 6.08 -5.59 -22.94
CA LYS A 175 7.16 -6.49 -23.33
C LYS A 175 7.56 -7.43 -22.19
N VAL A 176 7.65 -6.90 -20.96
CA VAL A 176 7.93 -7.71 -19.75
C VAL A 176 6.83 -8.75 -19.57
N LEU A 177 5.55 -8.34 -19.65
CA LEU A 177 4.43 -9.26 -19.52
C LEU A 177 4.48 -10.38 -20.57
N ASN A 178 4.64 -10.02 -21.84
CA ASN A 178 4.70 -10.98 -22.95
C ASN A 178 5.89 -11.93 -22.81
N PHE A 179 7.06 -11.42 -22.41
CA PHE A 179 8.24 -12.25 -22.21
C PHE A 179 8.00 -13.30 -21.11
N LEU A 180 7.46 -12.90 -19.98
CA LEU A 180 7.16 -13.81 -18.88
C LEU A 180 6.10 -14.84 -19.24
N GLN A 181 5.10 -14.49 -20.05
CA GLN A 181 4.08 -15.44 -20.55
C GLN A 181 4.65 -16.50 -21.50
N GLN A 182 5.78 -16.23 -22.15
CA GLN A 182 6.46 -17.15 -23.07
C GLN A 182 7.48 -18.05 -22.39
N LEU A 183 7.90 -17.76 -21.17
CA LEU A 183 8.74 -18.64 -20.38
C LEU A 183 7.98 -19.95 -20.09
N LYS A 184 8.55 -21.08 -20.48
CA LYS A 184 7.97 -22.41 -20.24
C LYS A 184 8.79 -23.15 -19.20
#